data_f32ba1f97488d99001d2f606e3f25bfb
#
_entry.id   f32ba1f97488d99001d2f606e3f25bfb
#
_cell.length_a   1.000
_cell.length_b   1.000
_cell.length_c   1.000
_cell.angle_alpha   90.00
_cell.angle_beta   90.00
_cell.angle_gamma   90.00
#
_symmetry.space_group_name_H-M   'P 1'
#
loop_
_entity.id
_entity.type
_entity.pdbx_description
1 polymer ?
#
loop_
_entity_poly.entity_id
_entity_poly.type
_entity_poly.pdbx_seq_one_letter_code
_entity_poly.pdbx_strand_id
1 'polypeptide(L)'
;FKQKTAYEISACLVGSEMCIRDRYNSSETLNKLKDKGVTSFAMELMPRITRAQSMDILSSQSNLAGYKAVIDATYLFNKAMPMMMTAAGTIAPAKVMVFGAGVAGLQAIATAKRLGAIVSATDVRMAAKEQVESLGGKFVMVEDDETQDAETSGGYAKEMSEEFKLKQANLISETLASQDIAICTALIPGKKAPLLISKEQVNSMKPGSIIIDLAAESGGNCECSAAGETNNVNGVTVVGVKNITSTISQDASSLFSKNVLNFLDLLIDSETKELSIDWEDEIVKGILVTKNKEITNEEFI
;
A
#
# COMPACT_ATOMS: atom_id res chain seq x y z
N PHE A 1 -0.45 -15.05 34.45
CA PHE A 1 -1.34 -14.40 33.47
C PHE A 1 -2.70 -15.04 33.56
N LYS A 2 -3.73 -14.31 33.97
CA LYS A 2 -5.09 -14.80 33.96
C LYS A 2 -5.55 -15.00 32.51
N GLN A 3 -6.15 -16.14 32.23
CA GLN A 3 -6.64 -16.56 30.90
C GLN A 3 -7.53 -15.49 30.22
N LYS A 4 -8.16 -14.60 31.00
CA LYS A 4 -8.95 -13.46 30.56
C LYS A 4 -8.11 -12.38 29.85
N THR A 5 -6.91 -12.08 30.36
CA THR A 5 -6.00 -11.05 29.81
C THR A 5 -5.36 -11.51 28.49
N ALA A 6 -5.01 -12.80 28.39
CA ALA A 6 -4.52 -13.37 27.15
C ALA A 6 -5.58 -13.36 26.02
N TYR A 7 -6.86 -13.52 26.37
CA TYR A 7 -7.97 -13.48 25.42
C TYR A 7 -8.28 -12.05 24.95
N GLU A 8 -8.16 -11.07 25.85
CA GLU A 8 -8.32 -9.63 25.54
C GLU A 8 -7.18 -9.13 24.63
N ILE A 9 -5.95 -9.56 24.88
CA ILE A 9 -4.79 -9.25 24.03
C ILE A 9 -4.93 -9.94 22.66
N SER A 10 -5.39 -11.18 22.60
CA SER A 10 -5.68 -11.90 21.35
C SER A 10 -6.77 -11.21 20.53
N ALA A 11 -7.79 -10.66 21.17
CA ALA A 11 -8.85 -9.91 20.48
C ALA A 11 -8.30 -8.59 19.86
N CYS A 12 -7.35 -7.95 20.52
CA CYS A 12 -6.65 -6.77 19.98
C CYS A 12 -5.79 -7.12 18.75
N LEU A 13 -5.11 -8.26 18.76
CA LEU A 13 -4.30 -8.75 17.64
C LEU A 13 -5.15 -9.25 16.46
N VAL A 14 -6.23 -9.96 16.74
CA VAL A 14 -7.18 -10.46 15.73
C VAL A 14 -7.91 -9.32 15.02
N GLY A 15 -8.23 -8.24 15.72
CA GLY A 15 -8.82 -7.05 15.13
C GLY A 15 -7.92 -6.40 14.07
N SER A 16 -6.62 -6.30 14.32
CA SER A 16 -5.67 -5.68 13.40
C SER A 16 -5.43 -6.49 12.13
N GLU A 17 -5.46 -7.80 12.20
CA GLU A 17 -5.20 -8.68 11.05
C GLU A 17 -6.44 -8.81 10.13
N MET A 18 -7.63 -8.79 10.67
CA MET A 18 -8.88 -8.85 9.91
C MET A 18 -9.21 -7.54 9.20
N CYS A 19 -8.87 -6.40 9.77
CA CYS A 19 -9.28 -5.11 9.26
C CYS A 19 -8.48 -4.62 8.05
N ILE A 20 -7.22 -5.06 7.83
CA ILE A 20 -6.49 -4.78 6.59
C ILE A 20 -7.17 -5.40 5.37
N ARG A 21 -7.92 -6.50 5.56
CA ARG A 21 -8.53 -7.27 4.47
C ARG A 21 -10.03 -7.08 4.32
N ASP A 22 -10.76 -6.73 5.38
CA ASP A 22 -12.20 -6.97 5.39
C ASP A 22 -13.01 -5.97 6.24
N ARG A 23 -12.55 -4.73 6.27
CA ARG A 23 -13.19 -3.62 7.00
C ARG A 23 -14.71 -3.55 6.82
N TYR A 24 -15.19 -3.90 5.63
CA TYR A 24 -16.62 -3.82 5.25
C TYR A 24 -17.41 -5.12 5.47
N ASN A 25 -16.75 -6.27 5.68
CA ASN A 25 -17.39 -7.56 5.91
C ASN A 25 -17.27 -8.04 7.37
N SER A 26 -16.70 -7.22 8.26
CA SER A 26 -16.44 -7.61 9.66
C SER A 26 -17.57 -7.28 10.64
N SER A 27 -18.73 -6.80 10.17
CA SER A 27 -19.86 -6.40 11.04
C SER A 27 -20.31 -7.54 11.98
N GLU A 28 -20.29 -8.78 11.53
CA GLU A 28 -20.62 -9.93 12.37
C GLU A 28 -19.60 -10.12 13.52
N THR A 29 -18.31 -9.97 13.24
CA THR A 29 -17.25 -10.07 14.25
C THR A 29 -17.32 -8.94 15.25
N LEU A 30 -17.53 -7.70 14.76
CA LEU A 30 -17.69 -6.52 15.61
C LEU A 30 -18.90 -6.67 16.54
N ASN A 31 -20.03 -7.15 16.03
CA ASN A 31 -21.19 -7.43 16.83
C ASN A 31 -20.92 -8.51 17.90
N LYS A 32 -20.19 -9.57 17.56
CA LYS A 32 -19.79 -10.61 18.54
C LYS A 32 -18.89 -10.03 19.64
N LEU A 33 -17.92 -9.15 19.30
CA LEU A 33 -17.06 -8.47 20.28
C LEU A 33 -17.87 -7.53 21.18
N LYS A 34 -18.75 -6.73 20.57
CA LYS A 34 -19.68 -5.84 21.27
C LYS A 34 -20.55 -6.62 22.25
N ASP A 35 -21.25 -7.69 21.81
CA ASP A 35 -22.17 -8.45 22.62
C ASP A 35 -21.49 -9.14 23.82
N LYS A 36 -20.21 -9.50 23.65
CA LYS A 36 -19.38 -10.05 24.73
C LYS A 36 -18.76 -8.98 25.64
N GLY A 37 -18.94 -7.69 25.34
CA GLY A 37 -18.37 -6.59 26.10
C GLY A 37 -16.83 -6.50 26.00
N VAL A 38 -16.26 -6.97 24.90
CA VAL A 38 -14.81 -6.87 24.64
C VAL A 38 -14.48 -5.47 24.19
N THR A 39 -13.46 -4.84 24.80
CA THR A 39 -12.87 -3.62 24.28
C THR A 39 -11.89 -3.99 23.16
N SER A 40 -12.08 -3.43 21.98
CA SER A 40 -11.21 -3.71 20.81
C SER A 40 -10.71 -2.44 20.14
N PHE A 41 -9.50 -2.53 19.60
CA PHE A 41 -8.80 -1.46 18.90
C PHE A 41 -8.40 -1.96 17.50
N ALA A 42 -8.58 -1.12 16.49
CA ALA A 42 -8.19 -1.40 15.11
C ALA A 42 -6.95 -0.57 14.74
N MET A 43 -5.80 -1.22 14.71
CA MET A 43 -4.51 -0.56 14.48
C MET A 43 -4.41 0.12 13.10
N GLU A 44 -5.16 -0.33 12.11
CA GLU A 44 -5.23 0.29 10.78
C GLU A 44 -5.97 1.63 10.75
N LEU A 45 -6.69 1.97 11.81
CA LEU A 45 -7.32 3.28 12.01
C LEU A 45 -6.37 4.28 12.68
N MET A 46 -5.10 3.92 12.87
CA MET A 46 -4.11 4.77 13.52
C MET A 46 -4.08 6.16 12.88
N PRO A 47 -4.30 7.24 13.66
CA PRO A 47 -4.32 8.60 13.13
C PRO A 47 -2.96 8.97 12.56
N ARG A 48 -2.96 9.74 11.46
CA ARG A 48 -1.72 10.16 10.78
C ARG A 48 -1.10 11.39 11.43
N ILE A 49 -0.72 11.26 12.69
CA ILE A 49 -0.06 12.29 13.49
C ILE A 49 1.36 11.84 13.87
N THR A 50 2.24 12.78 14.16
CA THR A 50 3.66 12.50 14.44
C THR A 50 3.85 11.51 15.58
N ARG A 51 3.06 11.63 16.66
CA ARG A 51 3.12 10.76 17.84
C ARG A 51 2.73 9.31 17.53
N ALA A 52 1.88 9.07 16.53
CA ALA A 52 1.39 7.75 16.15
C ALA A 52 2.27 7.04 15.11
N GLN A 53 3.25 7.69 14.51
CA GLN A 53 4.06 7.12 13.42
C GLN A 53 4.72 5.77 13.78
N SER A 54 5.20 5.61 15.01
CA SER A 54 5.80 4.35 15.46
C SER A 54 4.81 3.20 15.64
N MET A 55 3.51 3.50 15.63
CA MET A 55 2.39 2.56 15.79
C MET A 55 1.69 2.25 14.47
N ASP A 56 2.07 2.93 13.36
CA ASP A 56 1.43 2.82 12.06
C ASP A 56 1.81 1.50 11.35
N ILE A 57 0.93 0.51 11.49
CA ILE A 57 1.08 -0.81 10.85
C ILE A 57 0.91 -0.73 9.33
N LEU A 58 0.08 0.18 8.82
CA LEU A 58 -0.13 0.31 7.37
C LEU A 58 1.15 0.77 6.69
N SER A 59 1.83 1.76 7.26
CA SER A 59 3.10 2.25 6.71
C SER A 59 4.21 1.21 6.80
N SER A 60 4.36 0.52 7.93
CA SER A 60 5.41 -0.50 8.10
C SER A 60 5.24 -1.67 7.12
N GLN A 61 4.02 -2.18 6.96
CA GLN A 61 3.73 -3.29 6.06
C GLN A 61 3.75 -2.87 4.59
N SER A 62 3.23 -1.68 4.25
CA SER A 62 3.28 -1.15 2.88
C SER A 62 4.71 -0.91 2.40
N ASN A 63 5.60 -0.46 3.27
CA ASN A 63 7.02 -0.31 2.95
C ASN A 63 7.63 -1.65 2.52
N LEU A 64 7.42 -2.71 3.31
CA LEU A 64 7.86 -4.06 2.98
C LEU A 64 7.23 -4.58 1.68
N ALA A 65 5.94 -4.31 1.47
CA ALA A 65 5.23 -4.72 0.25
C ALA A 65 5.85 -4.08 -1.00
N GLY A 66 6.16 -2.78 -0.96
CA GLY A 66 6.81 -2.07 -2.06
C GLY A 66 8.20 -2.61 -2.39
N TYR A 67 9.00 -2.90 -1.36
CA TYR A 67 10.29 -3.57 -1.52
C TYR A 67 10.14 -4.93 -2.19
N LYS A 68 9.28 -5.78 -1.62
CA LYS A 68 9.12 -7.16 -2.10
C LYS A 68 8.55 -7.24 -3.51
N ALA A 69 7.64 -6.34 -3.88
CA ALA A 69 7.09 -6.27 -5.23
C ALA A 69 8.19 -6.10 -6.30
N VAL A 70 9.18 -5.24 -6.04
CA VAL A 70 10.31 -5.05 -6.95
C VAL A 70 11.21 -6.29 -6.99
N ILE A 71 11.47 -6.93 -5.85
CA ILE A 71 12.28 -8.16 -5.80
C ILE A 71 11.60 -9.30 -6.58
N ASP A 72 10.28 -9.47 -6.41
CA ASP A 72 9.52 -10.49 -7.15
C ASP A 72 9.48 -10.20 -8.65
N ALA A 73 9.27 -8.92 -9.03
CA ALA A 73 9.37 -8.51 -10.42
C ALA A 73 10.75 -8.82 -11.00
N THR A 74 11.81 -8.53 -10.27
CA THR A 74 13.20 -8.80 -10.67
C THR A 74 13.47 -10.30 -10.83
N TYR A 75 12.91 -11.13 -9.93
CA TYR A 75 13.03 -12.58 -10.03
C TYR A 75 12.35 -13.16 -11.29
N LEU A 76 11.20 -12.61 -11.65
CA LEU A 76 10.44 -13.05 -12.83
C LEU A 76 11.00 -12.46 -14.15
N PHE A 77 11.72 -11.34 -14.05
CA PHE A 77 12.24 -10.63 -15.20
C PHE A 77 13.49 -11.32 -15.74
N ASN A 78 13.49 -11.68 -17.02
CA ASN A 78 14.55 -12.45 -17.65
C ASN A 78 15.72 -11.61 -18.19
N LYS A 79 15.85 -10.35 -17.74
CA LYS A 79 16.95 -9.44 -18.09
C LYS A 79 17.58 -8.85 -16.83
N ALA A 80 18.77 -8.24 -17.00
CA ALA A 80 19.43 -7.52 -15.91
C ALA A 80 18.69 -6.21 -15.56
N MET A 81 18.67 -5.85 -14.27
CA MET A 81 18.12 -4.58 -13.82
C MET A 81 19.06 -3.41 -14.14
N PRO A 82 20.37 -3.45 -13.79
CA PRO A 82 21.28 -2.33 -14.05
C PRO A 82 21.81 -2.34 -15.48
N MET A 83 22.28 -1.18 -15.90
CA MET A 83 23.18 -1.10 -17.07
C MET A 83 24.48 -1.85 -16.75
N MET A 84 24.94 -2.65 -17.70
CA MET A 84 26.22 -3.33 -17.62
C MET A 84 26.99 -3.22 -18.95
N MET A 85 28.30 -3.03 -18.85
CA MET A 85 29.20 -3.02 -20.00
C MET A 85 30.09 -4.25 -19.96
N THR A 86 30.16 -4.98 -21.06
CA THR A 86 31.02 -6.14 -21.24
C THR A 86 31.81 -6.02 -22.51
N ALA A 87 32.83 -6.84 -22.67
CA ALA A 87 33.57 -6.92 -23.95
C ALA A 87 32.66 -7.33 -25.13
N ALA A 88 31.53 -8.00 -24.86
CA ALA A 88 30.56 -8.43 -25.88
C ALA A 88 29.52 -7.34 -26.17
N GLY A 89 29.48 -6.25 -25.42
CA GLY A 89 28.54 -5.15 -25.62
C GLY A 89 27.91 -4.62 -24.34
N THR A 90 26.98 -3.70 -24.49
CA THR A 90 26.28 -3.01 -23.40
C THR A 90 24.87 -3.55 -23.21
N ILE A 91 24.51 -3.86 -21.98
CA ILE A 91 23.14 -4.18 -21.56
C ILE A 91 22.49 -2.89 -21.05
N ALA A 92 21.36 -2.51 -21.68
CA ALA A 92 20.59 -1.36 -21.22
C ALA A 92 19.90 -1.65 -19.89
N PRO A 93 19.74 -0.63 -19.01
CA PRO A 93 19.04 -0.81 -17.74
C PRO A 93 17.54 -1.08 -17.96
N ALA A 94 16.94 -1.85 -17.05
CA ALA A 94 15.51 -2.07 -17.03
C ALA A 94 14.74 -0.75 -16.78
N LYS A 95 13.58 -0.62 -17.42
CA LYS A 95 12.67 0.50 -17.23
C LYS A 95 11.50 0.06 -16.33
N VAL A 96 11.32 0.74 -15.22
CA VAL A 96 10.29 0.43 -14.23
C VAL A 96 9.32 1.60 -14.11
N MET A 97 8.02 1.34 -14.19
CA MET A 97 6.99 2.33 -13.92
C MET A 97 6.20 1.94 -12.67
N VAL A 98 6.06 2.90 -11.74
CA VAL A 98 5.31 2.71 -10.49
C VAL A 98 4.01 3.51 -10.54
N PHE A 99 2.90 2.85 -10.28
CA PHE A 99 1.56 3.44 -10.22
C PHE A 99 1.16 3.62 -8.77
N GLY A 100 1.09 4.87 -8.33
CA GLY A 100 0.89 5.28 -6.94
C GLY A 100 2.22 5.54 -6.22
N ALA A 101 2.37 6.75 -5.67
CA ALA A 101 3.54 7.19 -4.90
C ALA A 101 3.22 7.33 -3.40
N GLY A 102 2.44 6.39 -2.86
CA GLY A 102 2.29 6.19 -1.41
C GLY A 102 3.50 5.48 -0.82
N VAL A 103 3.42 5.03 0.44
CA VAL A 103 4.54 4.37 1.14
C VAL A 103 5.09 3.19 0.35
N ALA A 104 4.21 2.30 -0.17
CA ALA A 104 4.62 1.16 -0.99
C ALA A 104 5.28 1.61 -2.30
N GLY A 105 4.69 2.59 -2.99
CA GLY A 105 5.21 3.10 -4.25
C GLY A 105 6.57 3.78 -4.10
N LEU A 106 6.74 4.65 -3.12
CA LEU A 106 8.03 5.32 -2.84
C LEU A 106 9.11 4.30 -2.51
N GLN A 107 8.79 3.26 -1.73
CA GLN A 107 9.74 2.19 -1.45
C GLN A 107 10.06 1.35 -2.70
N ALA A 108 9.07 1.09 -3.56
CA ALA A 108 9.30 0.41 -4.84
C ALA A 108 10.24 1.24 -5.73
N ILE A 109 10.02 2.57 -5.84
CA ILE A 109 10.90 3.49 -6.56
C ILE A 109 12.33 3.41 -6.01
N ALA A 110 12.49 3.56 -4.69
CA ALA A 110 13.80 3.51 -4.04
C ALA A 110 14.52 2.16 -4.27
N THR A 111 13.77 1.04 -4.19
CA THR A 111 14.32 -0.30 -4.40
C THR A 111 14.75 -0.50 -5.85
N ALA A 112 13.89 -0.17 -6.84
CA ALA A 112 14.21 -0.29 -8.26
C ALA A 112 15.41 0.59 -8.65
N LYS A 113 15.50 1.80 -8.11
CA LYS A 113 16.66 2.69 -8.30
C LYS A 113 17.95 2.08 -7.75
N ARG A 114 17.93 1.49 -6.54
CA ARG A 114 19.09 0.80 -5.97
C ARG A 114 19.53 -0.39 -6.80
N LEU A 115 18.60 -1.07 -7.48
CA LEU A 115 18.91 -2.15 -8.43
C LEU A 115 19.42 -1.64 -9.79
N GLY A 116 19.49 -0.33 -9.99
CA GLY A 116 20.04 0.30 -11.19
C GLY A 116 19.05 0.50 -12.33
N ALA A 117 17.75 0.37 -12.09
CA ALA A 117 16.71 0.62 -13.07
C ALA A 117 16.52 2.13 -13.36
N ILE A 118 16.00 2.44 -14.54
CA ILE A 118 15.41 3.74 -14.87
C ILE A 118 13.96 3.71 -14.38
N VAL A 119 13.62 4.57 -13.44
CA VAL A 119 12.31 4.54 -12.78
C VAL A 119 11.49 5.75 -13.16
N SER A 120 10.24 5.50 -13.57
CA SER A 120 9.18 6.49 -13.73
C SER A 120 8.06 6.18 -12.73
N ALA A 121 7.32 7.18 -12.30
CA ALA A 121 6.16 6.98 -11.42
C ALA A 121 5.04 7.98 -11.75
N THR A 122 3.81 7.58 -11.47
CA THR A 122 2.63 8.43 -11.57
C THR A 122 1.80 8.35 -10.30
N ASP A 123 1.20 9.45 -9.91
CA ASP A 123 0.25 9.56 -8.79
C ASP A 123 -0.79 10.63 -9.15
N VAL A 124 -1.99 10.53 -8.58
CA VAL A 124 -3.04 11.55 -8.77
C VAL A 124 -2.75 12.84 -8.00
N ARG A 125 -1.86 12.78 -7.00
CA ARG A 125 -1.47 13.90 -6.15
C ARG A 125 -0.22 14.56 -6.68
N MET A 126 -0.30 15.86 -6.99
CA MET A 126 0.86 16.64 -7.45
C MET A 126 1.98 16.72 -6.40
N ALA A 127 1.63 16.76 -5.11
CA ALA A 127 2.58 16.72 -4.00
C ALA A 127 3.50 15.49 -4.01
N ALA A 128 3.11 14.40 -4.68
CA ALA A 128 3.96 13.22 -4.85
C ALA A 128 5.15 13.44 -5.80
N LYS A 129 5.10 14.48 -6.66
CA LYS A 129 6.15 14.78 -7.65
C LYS A 129 7.51 14.97 -6.97
N GLU A 130 7.58 15.85 -5.98
CA GLU A 130 8.82 16.13 -5.26
C GLU A 130 9.39 14.88 -4.57
N GLN A 131 8.51 14.06 -3.99
CA GLN A 131 8.91 12.81 -3.33
C GLN A 131 9.51 11.80 -4.33
N VAL A 132 8.90 11.65 -5.51
CA VAL A 132 9.38 10.77 -6.58
C VAL A 132 10.72 11.26 -7.11
N GLU A 133 10.85 12.56 -7.40
CA GLU A 133 12.06 13.16 -7.93
C GLU A 133 13.21 13.12 -6.92
N SER A 134 12.95 13.28 -5.62
CA SER A 134 13.95 13.15 -4.55
C SER A 134 14.56 11.76 -4.47
N LEU A 135 13.79 10.72 -4.86
CA LEU A 135 14.27 9.34 -4.98
C LEU A 135 14.97 9.05 -6.33
N GLY A 136 15.07 10.06 -7.20
CA GLY A 136 15.69 9.94 -8.53
C GLY A 136 14.78 9.28 -9.57
N GLY A 137 13.48 9.19 -9.33
CA GLY A 137 12.44 8.78 -10.29
C GLY A 137 12.02 9.96 -11.19
N LYS A 138 11.47 9.65 -12.35
CA LYS A 138 10.80 10.64 -13.22
C LYS A 138 9.30 10.61 -12.93
N PHE A 139 8.73 11.76 -12.59
CA PHE A 139 7.27 11.86 -12.43
C PHE A 139 6.59 11.98 -13.79
N VAL A 140 5.54 11.18 -14.01
CA VAL A 140 4.79 11.08 -15.27
C VAL A 140 3.38 11.62 -15.03
N MET A 141 3.18 12.87 -15.42
CA MET A 141 1.90 13.55 -15.32
C MET A 141 1.81 14.61 -16.42
N VAL A 142 0.62 14.85 -16.93
CA VAL A 142 0.39 15.98 -17.83
C VAL A 142 0.58 17.26 -17.04
N GLU A 143 1.47 18.13 -17.49
CA GLU A 143 1.66 19.47 -16.91
C GLU A 143 0.72 20.43 -17.66
N ASP A 144 -0.38 20.81 -17.02
CA ASP A 144 -1.40 21.72 -17.54
C ASP A 144 -1.78 22.72 -16.43
N ASP A 145 -2.41 23.83 -16.78
CA ASP A 145 -2.85 24.85 -15.82
C ASP A 145 -3.81 24.25 -14.76
N GLU A 146 -4.59 23.24 -15.12
CA GLU A 146 -5.45 22.51 -14.20
C GLU A 146 -4.67 21.77 -13.09
N THR A 147 -3.40 21.38 -13.34
CA THR A 147 -2.60 20.65 -12.35
C THR A 147 -2.08 21.54 -11.23
N GLN A 148 -1.96 22.85 -11.45
CA GLN A 148 -1.49 23.79 -10.43
C GLN A 148 -2.56 24.05 -9.36
N ASP A 149 -3.85 23.90 -9.69
CA ASP A 149 -4.99 24.08 -8.78
C ASP A 149 -5.60 22.77 -8.26
N ALA A 150 -4.93 21.65 -8.46
CA ALA A 150 -5.50 20.29 -8.27
C ALA A 150 -5.57 19.81 -6.81
N GLU A 151 -5.08 20.58 -5.84
CA GLU A 151 -5.14 20.18 -4.42
C GLU A 151 -6.32 20.83 -3.69
N THR A 152 -7.11 19.96 -3.04
CA THR A 152 -8.05 20.42 -2.00
C THR A 152 -7.29 20.63 -0.69
N SER A 153 -7.79 21.51 0.17
CA SER A 153 -7.23 21.78 1.50
C SER A 153 -7.08 20.55 2.42
N GLY A 154 -7.57 19.38 1.99
CA GLY A 154 -7.45 18.08 2.68
C GLY A 154 -6.48 17.10 2.03
N GLY A 155 -5.67 17.50 1.02
CA GLY A 155 -4.67 16.62 0.37
C GLY A 155 -5.27 15.55 -0.55
N TYR A 156 -6.55 15.69 -0.96
CA TYR A 156 -7.19 14.83 -1.95
C TYR A 156 -7.19 15.52 -3.32
N ALA A 157 -7.02 14.72 -4.39
CA ALA A 157 -7.10 15.21 -5.75
C ALA A 157 -8.50 15.77 -6.06
N LYS A 158 -8.55 16.95 -6.66
CA LYS A 158 -9.78 17.53 -7.22
C LYS A 158 -10.21 16.71 -8.44
N GLU A 159 -11.50 16.66 -8.72
CA GLU A 159 -11.99 15.98 -9.91
C GLU A 159 -11.55 16.77 -11.15
N MET A 160 -10.72 16.11 -11.98
CA MET A 160 -10.10 16.69 -13.16
C MET A 160 -11.06 16.61 -14.36
N SER A 161 -10.88 17.52 -15.34
CA SER A 161 -11.67 17.52 -16.56
C SER A 161 -11.50 16.22 -17.37
N GLU A 162 -12.50 15.87 -18.17
CA GLU A 162 -12.44 14.68 -19.04
C GLU A 162 -11.31 14.80 -20.08
N GLU A 163 -11.01 16.02 -20.55
CA GLU A 163 -9.91 16.29 -21.46
C GLU A 163 -8.55 16.00 -20.80
N PHE A 164 -8.37 16.42 -19.54
CA PHE A 164 -7.17 16.11 -18.77
C PHE A 164 -7.01 14.62 -18.54
N LYS A 165 -8.07 13.94 -18.12
CA LYS A 165 -8.08 12.48 -17.92
C LYS A 165 -7.65 11.73 -19.19
N LEU A 166 -8.14 12.17 -20.36
CA LEU A 166 -7.77 11.57 -21.64
C LEU A 166 -6.30 11.81 -22.00
N LYS A 167 -5.79 13.04 -21.83
CA LYS A 167 -4.37 13.37 -22.05
C LYS A 167 -3.48 12.55 -21.12
N GLN A 168 -3.84 12.43 -19.85
CA GLN A 168 -3.11 11.65 -18.85
C GLN A 168 -3.11 10.16 -19.20
N ALA A 169 -4.25 9.59 -19.61
CA ALA A 169 -4.35 8.20 -20.03
C ALA A 169 -3.46 7.90 -21.26
N ASN A 170 -3.42 8.81 -22.23
CA ASN A 170 -2.55 8.69 -23.39
C ASN A 170 -1.08 8.73 -23.01
N LEU A 171 -0.66 9.68 -22.20
CA LEU A 171 0.72 9.81 -21.71
C LEU A 171 1.16 8.54 -20.94
N ILE A 172 0.28 8.02 -20.09
CA ILE A 172 0.53 6.78 -19.35
C ILE A 172 0.67 5.61 -20.33
N SER A 173 -0.21 5.49 -21.32
CA SER A 173 -0.18 4.41 -22.32
C SER A 173 1.11 4.40 -23.13
N GLU A 174 1.54 5.56 -23.63
CA GLU A 174 2.80 5.74 -24.36
C GLU A 174 4.01 5.40 -23.49
N THR A 175 3.98 5.86 -22.23
CA THR A 175 5.07 5.59 -21.28
C THR A 175 5.14 4.09 -20.99
N LEU A 176 4.00 3.47 -20.65
CA LEU A 176 3.90 2.05 -20.26
C LEU A 176 4.35 1.10 -21.36
N ALA A 177 4.02 1.38 -22.62
CA ALA A 177 4.45 0.58 -23.77
C ALA A 177 5.98 0.45 -23.90
N SER A 178 6.72 1.39 -23.32
CA SER A 178 8.18 1.38 -23.32
C SER A 178 8.79 0.71 -22.08
N GLN A 179 7.99 0.40 -21.05
CA GLN A 179 8.47 -0.16 -19.77
C GLN A 179 8.73 -1.67 -19.87
N ASP A 180 9.62 -2.13 -19.00
CA ASP A 180 9.90 -3.55 -18.81
C ASP A 180 9.14 -4.10 -17.60
N ILE A 181 8.93 -3.28 -16.58
CA ILE A 181 8.23 -3.65 -15.33
C ILE A 181 7.25 -2.56 -14.95
N ALA A 182 6.05 -2.94 -14.54
CA ALA A 182 5.06 -2.07 -13.89
C ALA A 182 4.75 -2.57 -12.47
N ILE A 183 4.76 -1.67 -11.48
CA ILE A 183 4.40 -1.95 -10.10
C ILE A 183 3.18 -1.11 -9.73
N CYS A 184 2.06 -1.76 -9.46
CA CYS A 184 0.81 -1.11 -9.09
C CYS A 184 0.61 -1.13 -7.58
N THR A 185 0.45 0.06 -6.98
CA THR A 185 0.35 0.22 -5.51
C THR A 185 -0.82 1.10 -5.09
N ALA A 186 -1.68 1.53 -6.02
CA ALA A 186 -2.75 2.48 -5.71
C ALA A 186 -3.91 1.78 -5.00
N LEU A 187 -4.08 2.11 -3.73
CA LEU A 187 -5.17 1.63 -2.89
C LEU A 187 -5.93 2.80 -2.28
N ILE A 188 -7.24 2.69 -2.25
CA ILE A 188 -8.12 3.61 -1.54
C ILE A 188 -8.70 2.82 -0.36
N PRO A 189 -8.40 3.20 0.90
CA PRO A 189 -8.92 2.50 2.06
C PRO A 189 -10.43 2.31 1.98
N GLY A 190 -10.88 1.07 2.15
CA GLY A 190 -12.30 0.75 2.19
C GLY A 190 -13.06 0.83 0.86
N LYS A 191 -12.39 1.04 -0.27
CA LYS A 191 -13.01 1.07 -1.59
C LYS A 191 -12.30 0.11 -2.54
N LYS A 192 -12.98 -0.24 -3.61
CA LYS A 192 -12.37 -0.97 -4.71
C LYS A 192 -11.19 -0.17 -5.26
N ALA A 193 -10.08 -0.85 -5.55
CA ALA A 193 -8.91 -0.24 -6.16
C ALA A 193 -9.26 0.40 -7.52
N PRO A 194 -8.68 1.57 -7.85
CA PRO A 194 -8.89 2.18 -9.14
C PRO A 194 -8.24 1.35 -10.25
N LEU A 195 -8.93 1.20 -11.38
CA LEU A 195 -8.34 0.61 -12.58
C LEU A 195 -7.39 1.63 -13.22
N LEU A 196 -6.12 1.26 -13.37
CA LEU A 196 -5.05 2.14 -13.88
C LEU A 196 -4.41 1.60 -15.17
N ILE A 197 -4.46 0.28 -15.38
CA ILE A 197 -3.90 -0.39 -16.55
C ILE A 197 -4.99 -1.25 -17.17
N SER A 198 -5.45 -0.84 -18.37
CA SER A 198 -6.42 -1.62 -19.14
C SER A 198 -5.77 -2.81 -19.83
N LYS A 199 -6.58 -3.74 -20.32
CA LYS A 199 -6.12 -4.88 -21.12
C LYS A 199 -5.42 -4.44 -22.41
N GLU A 200 -5.87 -3.37 -23.05
CA GLU A 200 -5.23 -2.80 -24.24
C GLU A 200 -3.83 -2.29 -23.91
N GLN A 201 -3.66 -1.63 -22.76
CA GLN A 201 -2.36 -1.15 -22.29
C GLN A 201 -1.41 -2.32 -21.96
N VAL A 202 -1.91 -3.40 -21.34
CA VAL A 202 -1.13 -4.63 -21.15
C VAL A 202 -0.66 -5.18 -22.48
N ASN A 203 -1.55 -5.26 -23.48
CA ASN A 203 -1.22 -5.75 -24.82
C ASN A 203 -0.22 -4.85 -25.57
N SER A 204 -0.06 -3.59 -25.20
CA SER A 204 0.91 -2.66 -25.79
C SER A 204 2.32 -2.82 -25.23
N MET A 205 2.47 -3.49 -24.08
CA MET A 205 3.77 -3.75 -23.48
C MET A 205 4.56 -4.79 -24.27
N LYS A 206 5.87 -4.78 -24.08
CA LYS A 206 6.76 -5.75 -24.76
C LYS A 206 6.57 -7.15 -24.18
N PRO A 207 6.60 -8.21 -25.02
CA PRO A 207 6.70 -9.58 -24.51
C PRO A 207 7.90 -9.74 -23.57
N GLY A 208 7.71 -10.42 -22.43
CA GLY A 208 8.69 -10.54 -21.35
C GLY A 208 8.62 -9.42 -20.31
N SER A 209 7.71 -8.44 -20.47
CA SER A 209 7.42 -7.44 -19.43
C SER A 209 6.66 -8.07 -18.27
N ILE A 210 6.79 -7.44 -17.09
CA ILE A 210 6.19 -7.90 -15.83
C ILE A 210 5.29 -6.82 -15.25
N ILE A 211 4.11 -7.20 -14.77
CA ILE A 211 3.23 -6.35 -13.98
C ILE A 211 3.04 -7.00 -12.60
N ILE A 212 3.34 -6.28 -11.54
CA ILE A 212 3.02 -6.69 -10.16
C ILE A 212 1.91 -5.79 -9.63
N ASP A 213 0.77 -6.39 -9.32
CA ASP A 213 -0.40 -5.66 -8.82
C ASP A 213 -0.61 -5.96 -7.32
N LEU A 214 -0.21 -5.02 -6.46
CA LEU A 214 -0.41 -5.09 -5.02
C LEU A 214 -1.86 -4.83 -4.60
N ALA A 215 -2.67 -4.28 -5.50
CA ALA A 215 -4.07 -3.97 -5.24
C ALA A 215 -5.03 -5.10 -5.63
N ALA A 216 -4.53 -6.24 -6.09
CA ALA A 216 -5.35 -7.33 -6.63
C ALA A 216 -6.44 -7.83 -5.67
N GLU A 217 -6.16 -7.91 -4.36
CA GLU A 217 -7.14 -8.30 -3.33
C GLU A 217 -8.29 -7.29 -3.18
N SER A 218 -8.08 -6.04 -3.59
CA SER A 218 -9.07 -4.95 -3.54
C SER A 218 -9.71 -4.67 -4.91
N GLY A 219 -9.62 -5.60 -5.84
CA GLY A 219 -10.17 -5.51 -7.18
C GLY A 219 -9.17 -5.16 -8.30
N GLY A 220 -7.92 -4.92 -7.95
CA GLY A 220 -6.80 -4.73 -8.86
C GLY A 220 -6.69 -3.34 -9.51
N ASN A 221 -5.45 -2.90 -9.73
CA ASN A 221 -5.16 -1.74 -10.57
C ASN A 221 -4.97 -2.13 -12.05
N CYS A 222 -4.72 -3.40 -12.34
CA CYS A 222 -4.59 -3.93 -13.69
C CYS A 222 -5.80 -4.82 -14.01
N GLU A 223 -6.45 -4.57 -15.15
CA GLU A 223 -7.63 -5.33 -15.59
C GLU A 223 -7.37 -6.83 -15.74
N CYS A 224 -6.13 -7.20 -16.04
CA CYS A 224 -5.72 -8.59 -16.24
C CYS A 224 -5.21 -9.26 -14.96
N SER A 225 -5.24 -8.58 -13.81
CA SER A 225 -4.79 -9.15 -12.53
C SER A 225 -5.93 -9.87 -11.80
N ALA A 226 -5.59 -10.97 -11.13
CA ALA A 226 -6.47 -11.67 -10.21
C ALA A 226 -5.68 -12.06 -8.96
N ALA A 227 -6.27 -11.87 -7.76
CA ALA A 227 -5.58 -12.07 -6.49
C ALA A 227 -5.07 -13.51 -6.32
N GLY A 228 -3.77 -13.65 -6.09
CA GLY A 228 -3.10 -14.94 -5.93
C GLY A 228 -2.78 -15.68 -7.25
N GLU A 229 -3.02 -15.06 -8.41
CA GLU A 229 -2.78 -15.65 -9.70
C GLU A 229 -1.63 -14.97 -10.45
N THR A 230 -0.98 -15.74 -11.34
CA THR A 230 -0.02 -15.25 -12.30
C THR A 230 -0.52 -15.58 -13.69
N ASN A 231 -0.86 -14.54 -14.44
CA ASN A 231 -1.45 -14.65 -15.78
C ASN A 231 -0.41 -14.24 -16.83
N ASN A 232 -0.44 -14.89 -18.00
CA ASN A 232 0.31 -14.46 -19.17
C ASN A 232 -0.64 -13.88 -20.21
N VAL A 233 -0.43 -12.61 -20.56
CA VAL A 233 -1.25 -11.89 -21.55
C VAL A 233 -0.33 -11.45 -22.69
N ASN A 234 -0.38 -12.13 -23.80
CA ASN A 234 0.47 -11.86 -25.00
C ASN A 234 1.97 -11.74 -24.68
N GLY A 235 2.47 -12.60 -23.78
CA GLY A 235 3.87 -12.59 -23.35
C GLY A 235 4.19 -11.62 -22.22
N VAL A 236 3.22 -10.85 -21.72
CA VAL A 236 3.35 -10.04 -20.49
C VAL A 236 2.89 -10.88 -19.30
N THR A 237 3.73 -10.98 -18.28
CA THR A 237 3.40 -11.69 -17.04
C THR A 237 2.73 -10.72 -16.07
N VAL A 238 1.48 -11.00 -15.69
CA VAL A 238 0.70 -10.21 -14.74
C VAL A 238 0.52 -11.00 -13.45
N VAL A 239 1.04 -10.48 -12.34
CA VAL A 239 0.98 -11.10 -11.01
C VAL A 239 0.02 -10.31 -10.14
N GLY A 240 -1.13 -10.90 -9.82
CA GLY A 240 -2.04 -10.39 -8.81
C GLY A 240 -1.61 -10.87 -7.43
N VAL A 241 -0.99 -9.98 -6.67
CA VAL A 241 -0.38 -10.35 -5.40
C VAL A 241 -1.43 -10.61 -4.32
N LYS A 242 -1.19 -11.64 -3.51
CA LYS A 242 -1.96 -11.92 -2.32
C LYS A 242 -1.02 -12.04 -1.11
N ASN A 243 -1.25 -11.20 -0.09
CA ASN A 243 -0.49 -11.24 1.16
C ASN A 243 1.04 -11.25 0.97
N ILE A 244 1.57 -10.30 0.22
CA ILE A 244 3.00 -10.27 -0.18
C ILE A 244 3.97 -10.26 1.01
N THR A 245 3.59 -9.57 2.12
CA THR A 245 4.44 -9.46 3.30
C THR A 245 4.65 -10.78 4.02
N SER A 246 3.77 -11.77 3.83
CA SER A 246 3.96 -13.12 4.37
C SER A 246 5.21 -13.82 3.82
N THR A 247 5.68 -13.43 2.65
CA THR A 247 6.89 -13.99 2.00
C THR A 247 8.19 -13.44 2.59
N ILE A 248 8.11 -12.38 3.40
CA ILE A 248 9.19 -11.81 4.22
C ILE A 248 8.73 -11.72 5.68
N SER A 249 8.17 -12.82 6.17
CA SER A 249 7.43 -12.92 7.43
C SER A 249 8.23 -12.50 8.66
N GLN A 250 9.54 -12.72 8.67
CA GLN A 250 10.38 -12.37 9.81
C GLN A 250 10.39 -10.85 10.04
N ASP A 251 10.64 -10.06 8.99
CA ASP A 251 10.65 -8.59 9.08
C ASP A 251 9.24 -8.05 9.29
N ALA A 252 8.26 -8.60 8.57
CA ALA A 252 6.86 -8.21 8.69
C ALA A 252 6.36 -8.38 10.14
N SER A 253 6.60 -9.55 10.74
CA SER A 253 6.21 -9.85 12.13
C SER A 253 6.97 -8.98 13.13
N SER A 254 8.27 -8.76 12.90
CA SER A 254 9.09 -7.93 13.79
C SER A 254 8.61 -6.49 13.84
N LEU A 255 8.33 -5.88 12.67
CA LEU A 255 7.82 -4.51 12.61
C LEU A 255 6.40 -4.41 13.16
N PHE A 256 5.53 -5.35 12.81
CA PHE A 256 4.18 -5.41 13.34
C PHE A 256 4.17 -5.50 14.88
N SER A 257 4.99 -6.39 15.45
CA SER A 257 5.12 -6.53 16.91
C SER A 257 5.58 -5.24 17.59
N LYS A 258 6.51 -4.49 16.95
CA LYS A 258 6.95 -3.20 17.47
C LYS A 258 5.84 -2.14 17.41
N ASN A 259 5.07 -2.10 16.32
CA ASN A 259 3.94 -1.19 16.23
C ASN A 259 2.92 -1.46 17.34
N VAL A 260 2.58 -2.75 17.58
CA VAL A 260 1.66 -3.14 18.64
C VAL A 260 2.24 -2.83 20.02
N LEU A 261 3.52 -3.11 20.26
CA LEU A 261 4.17 -2.80 21.53
C LEU A 261 4.13 -1.30 21.85
N ASN A 262 4.48 -0.46 20.86
CA ASN A 262 4.43 0.99 21.05
C ASN A 262 3.01 1.49 21.39
N PHE A 263 1.97 0.87 20.82
CA PHE A 263 0.60 1.18 21.21
C PHE A 263 0.26 0.68 22.62
N LEU A 264 0.69 -0.53 22.98
CA LEU A 264 0.46 -1.07 24.33
C LEU A 264 1.11 -0.22 25.40
N ASP A 265 2.27 0.40 25.12
CA ASP A 265 2.94 1.32 26.05
C ASP A 265 2.09 2.56 26.38
N LEU A 266 1.12 2.95 25.53
CA LEU A 266 0.13 4.00 25.85
C LEU A 266 -0.96 3.52 26.82
N LEU A 267 -1.19 2.22 26.90
CA LEU A 267 -2.26 1.63 27.70
C LEU A 267 -1.78 1.16 29.08
N ILE A 268 -0.46 1.16 29.31
CA ILE A 268 0.18 0.62 30.50
C ILE A 268 0.89 1.75 31.25
N ASP A 269 0.58 1.91 32.52
CA ASP A 269 1.30 2.83 33.39
C ASP A 269 2.76 2.39 33.56
N SER A 270 3.69 3.31 33.35
CA SER A 270 5.13 3.00 33.33
C SER A 270 5.71 2.64 34.69
N GLU A 271 5.07 3.09 35.81
CA GLU A 271 5.53 2.85 37.18
C GLU A 271 4.88 1.60 37.76
N THR A 272 3.55 1.54 37.72
CA THR A 272 2.77 0.44 38.31
C THR A 272 2.74 -0.81 37.45
N LYS A 273 3.02 -0.68 36.14
CA LYS A 273 2.88 -1.76 35.13
C LYS A 273 1.45 -2.31 35.03
N GLU A 274 0.48 -1.54 35.47
CA GLU A 274 -0.93 -1.87 35.36
C GLU A 274 -1.57 -1.20 34.14
N LEU A 275 -2.72 -1.74 33.71
CA LEU A 275 -3.51 -1.17 32.63
C LEU A 275 -4.11 0.18 33.09
N SER A 276 -3.72 1.25 32.41
CA SER A 276 -4.17 2.63 32.68
C SER A 276 -4.47 3.33 31.35
N ILE A 277 -5.68 3.20 30.86
CA ILE A 277 -6.07 3.72 29.56
C ILE A 277 -6.60 5.15 29.70
N ASP A 278 -5.91 6.10 29.05
CA ASP A 278 -6.45 7.44 28.85
C ASP A 278 -7.45 7.42 27.67
N TRP A 279 -8.73 7.41 28.00
CA TRP A 279 -9.82 7.37 27.02
C TRP A 279 -9.99 8.69 26.26
N GLU A 280 -9.37 9.77 26.72
CA GLU A 280 -9.40 11.07 26.04
C GLU A 280 -8.25 11.25 25.05
N ASP A 281 -7.24 10.36 25.08
CA ASP A 281 -6.14 10.36 24.12
C ASP A 281 -6.64 10.18 22.68
N GLU A 282 -6.19 11.06 21.77
CA GLU A 282 -6.63 11.06 20.36
C GLU A 282 -6.27 9.78 19.59
N ILE A 283 -5.15 9.11 19.96
CA ILE A 283 -4.76 7.84 19.35
C ILE A 283 -5.71 6.75 19.84
N VAL A 284 -5.95 6.67 21.15
CA VAL A 284 -6.85 5.68 21.74
C VAL A 284 -8.26 5.84 21.16
N LYS A 285 -8.78 7.07 21.09
CA LYS A 285 -10.09 7.36 20.48
C LYS A 285 -10.15 6.99 19.00
N GLY A 286 -9.10 7.32 18.26
CA GLY A 286 -9.05 7.10 16.80
C GLY A 286 -9.13 5.63 16.40
N ILE A 287 -8.58 4.74 17.21
CA ILE A 287 -8.52 3.30 16.91
C ILE A 287 -9.47 2.43 17.72
N LEU A 288 -10.21 3.02 18.67
CA LEU A 288 -11.20 2.31 19.49
C LEU A 288 -12.40 1.92 18.61
N VAL A 289 -12.77 0.64 18.62
CA VAL A 289 -13.87 0.13 17.81
C VAL A 289 -15.05 -0.34 18.66
N THR A 290 -14.79 -1.10 19.72
CA THR A 290 -15.85 -1.55 20.64
C THR A 290 -15.45 -1.31 22.09
N LYS A 291 -16.42 -0.86 22.91
CA LYS A 291 -16.27 -0.66 24.36
C LYS A 291 -17.64 -0.74 25.03
N ASN A 292 -17.71 -1.32 26.22
CA ASN A 292 -18.92 -1.35 27.05
C ASN A 292 -20.17 -1.87 26.32
N LYS A 293 -20.03 -2.86 25.44
CA LYS A 293 -21.10 -3.42 24.58
C LYS A 293 -21.64 -2.42 23.56
N GLU A 294 -20.84 -1.46 23.14
CA GLU A 294 -21.17 -0.50 22.08
C GLU A 294 -20.09 -0.50 21.01
N ILE A 295 -20.46 -0.18 19.78
CA ILE A 295 -19.52 0.17 18.71
C ILE A 295 -19.30 1.67 18.83
N THR A 296 -18.05 2.09 19.01
CA THR A 296 -17.67 3.49 19.28
C THR A 296 -17.26 4.26 18.05
N ASN A 297 -16.90 3.57 16.98
CA ASN A 297 -16.46 4.21 15.74
C ASN A 297 -17.62 4.27 14.75
N GLU A 298 -17.99 5.49 14.34
CA GLU A 298 -19.12 5.77 13.43
C GLU A 298 -18.96 5.16 12.03
N GLU A 299 -17.71 4.89 11.59
CA GLU A 299 -17.46 4.22 10.31
C GLU A 299 -17.95 2.76 10.26
N PHE A 300 -18.29 2.18 11.42
CA PHE A 300 -18.75 0.80 11.54
C PHE A 300 -20.22 0.68 12.00
N ILE A 301 -20.90 1.78 12.21
CA ILE A 301 -22.32 1.86 12.52
C ILE A 301 -23.10 2.02 11.23
#